data_a51588334fb174470a169c7467f08c13
#
_entry.id   a51588334fb174470a169c7467f08c13
#
_cell.length_a   1.000
_cell.length_b   1.000
_cell.length_c   1.000
_cell.angle_alpha   90.00
_cell.angle_beta   90.00
_cell.angle_gamma   90.00
#
_symmetry.space_group_name_H-M   'P 1'
#
loop_
_entity.id
_entity.type
_entity.pdbx_description
1 polymer ?
#
loop_
_entity_poly.entity_id
_entity_poly.type
_entity_poly.pdbx_seq_one_letter_code
_entity_poly.pdbx_strand_id
1 'polypeptide(L)'
;PFDLTKTPAGSSGGSAAALACNMMPLANGSDYGGSLRTPAGFCGVNGFRPSPGLVPATEASVGLNPFAVQGPMGRNVADTYLLLQAQVNLNRMDPFSSFDSISMPQELMGADLSNVKMAYSPDLGCAPVDNDIKSTFLNKVSTFKSNFEKSDQAEPDFLDVHNCFEVIRGFNYVASHKERFDNSKD
;
A
#
# COMPACT_ATOMS: atom_id res chain seq x y z
N PRO A 1 -3.75 15.80 -6.89
CA PRO A 1 -2.68 15.61 -7.88
C PRO A 1 -2.05 16.95 -8.25
N PHE A 2 -0.81 16.93 -8.75
CA PHE A 2 -0.11 18.15 -9.21
C PHE A 2 -0.71 18.72 -10.51
N ASP A 3 -1.34 17.88 -11.30
CA ASP A 3 -2.07 18.25 -12.51
C ASP A 3 -3.58 18.12 -12.24
N LEU A 4 -4.29 19.24 -12.30
CA LEU A 4 -5.74 19.30 -12.05
C LEU A 4 -6.57 18.55 -13.10
N THR A 5 -5.99 18.20 -14.25
CA THR A 5 -6.64 17.39 -15.28
C THR A 5 -6.55 15.88 -14.99
N LYS A 6 -5.78 15.49 -13.99
CA LYS A 6 -5.54 14.09 -13.60
C LYS A 6 -6.30 13.72 -12.33
N THR A 7 -6.62 12.43 -12.24
CA THR A 7 -7.23 11.87 -11.02
C THR A 7 -6.22 11.79 -9.87
N PRO A 8 -6.65 11.89 -8.60
CA PRO A 8 -5.81 11.52 -7.46
C PRO A 8 -5.65 10.00 -7.31
N ALA A 9 -6.16 9.22 -8.25
CA ALA A 9 -6.33 7.77 -8.16
C ALA A 9 -7.27 7.35 -7.00
N GLY A 10 -7.30 6.07 -6.63
CA GLY A 10 -8.25 5.54 -5.63
C GLY A 10 -7.80 4.19 -5.05
N SER A 11 -8.56 3.76 -4.07
CA SER A 11 -9.81 4.30 -3.48
C SER A 11 -9.58 5.36 -2.39
N SER A 12 -8.41 5.44 -1.72
CA SER A 12 -8.10 6.46 -0.71
C SER A 12 -7.72 7.83 -1.32
N GLY A 13 -8.26 8.18 -2.50
CA GLY A 13 -7.92 9.40 -3.23
C GLY A 13 -8.28 10.68 -2.50
N GLY A 14 -9.40 10.68 -1.77
CA GLY A 14 -9.81 11.81 -0.93
C GLY A 14 -8.83 12.11 0.20
N SER A 15 -8.36 11.07 0.89
CA SER A 15 -7.32 11.17 1.94
C SER A 15 -6.02 11.74 1.39
N ALA A 16 -5.55 11.20 0.26
CA ALA A 16 -4.32 11.67 -0.39
C ALA A 16 -4.43 13.13 -0.87
N ALA A 17 -5.55 13.51 -1.49
CA ALA A 17 -5.79 14.88 -1.94
C ALA A 17 -5.86 15.85 -0.77
N ALA A 18 -6.56 15.51 0.31
CA ALA A 18 -6.67 16.35 1.49
C ALA A 18 -5.31 16.59 2.17
N LEU A 19 -4.47 15.55 2.29
CA LEU A 19 -3.10 15.69 2.77
C LEU A 19 -2.26 16.60 1.88
N ALA A 20 -2.30 16.39 0.56
CA ALA A 20 -1.55 17.19 -0.41
C ALA A 20 -1.97 18.67 -0.40
N CYS A 21 -3.23 18.94 -0.11
CA CYS A 21 -3.78 20.30 0.01
C CYS A 21 -3.64 20.91 1.43
N ASN A 22 -2.92 20.27 2.34
CA ASN A 22 -2.78 20.70 3.74
C ASN A 22 -4.10 20.86 4.51
N MET A 23 -5.15 20.14 4.11
CA MET A 23 -6.45 20.18 4.78
C MET A 23 -6.47 19.39 6.09
N MET A 24 -5.57 18.42 6.23
CA MET A 24 -5.41 17.59 7.43
C MET A 24 -3.95 17.20 7.64
N PRO A 25 -3.50 16.95 8.88
CA PRO A 25 -2.13 16.51 9.16
C PRO A 25 -1.89 15.04 8.83
N LEU A 26 -2.84 14.19 9.12
CA LEU A 26 -2.79 12.74 8.99
C LEU A 26 -4.09 12.21 8.39
N ALA A 27 -4.03 11.11 7.68
CA ALA A 27 -5.21 10.42 7.16
C ALA A 27 -4.99 8.92 7.19
N ASN A 28 -6.06 8.16 7.29
CA ASN A 28 -6.04 6.72 7.06
C ASN A 28 -6.66 6.39 5.71
N GLY A 29 -6.41 5.17 5.27
CA GLY A 29 -7.00 4.60 4.07
C GLY A 29 -6.98 3.09 4.15
N SER A 30 -7.37 2.45 3.05
CA SER A 30 -7.31 1.00 2.90
C SER A 30 -6.60 0.63 1.60
N ASP A 31 -6.04 -0.56 1.55
CA ASP A 31 -5.34 -1.06 0.38
C ASP A 31 -5.67 -2.53 0.15
N TYR A 32 -6.41 -2.81 -0.90
CA TYR A 32 -6.63 -4.16 -1.42
C TYR A 32 -5.71 -4.44 -2.62
N GLY A 33 -5.67 -3.53 -3.58
CA GLY A 33 -4.90 -3.64 -4.82
C GLY A 33 -4.12 -2.35 -5.12
N GLY A 34 -3.62 -1.63 -4.10
CA GLY A 34 -2.88 -0.39 -4.28
C GLY A 34 -3.57 0.86 -3.73
N SER A 35 -4.74 0.74 -3.08
CA SER A 35 -5.58 1.90 -2.75
C SER A 35 -5.02 2.86 -1.69
N LEU A 36 -3.93 2.54 -0.99
CA LEU A 36 -3.10 3.48 -0.22
C LEU A 36 -1.95 4.02 -1.08
N ARG A 37 -1.22 3.12 -1.71
CA ARG A 37 0.05 3.39 -2.42
C ARG A 37 -0.16 4.20 -3.70
N THR A 38 -1.17 3.84 -4.49
CA THR A 38 -1.45 4.51 -5.77
C THR A 38 -1.86 5.97 -5.56
N PRO A 39 -2.86 6.31 -4.70
CA PRO A 39 -3.19 7.71 -4.42
C PRO A 39 -2.03 8.50 -3.81
N ALA A 40 -1.24 7.88 -2.95
CA ALA A 40 -0.05 8.52 -2.39
C ALA A 40 0.95 8.92 -3.47
N GLY A 41 1.24 8.02 -4.41
CA GLY A 41 2.11 8.33 -5.56
C GLY A 41 1.56 9.44 -6.45
N PHE A 42 0.25 9.43 -6.76
CA PHE A 42 -0.39 10.45 -7.60
C PHE A 42 -0.46 11.83 -6.96
N CYS A 43 -0.51 11.90 -5.63
CA CYS A 43 -0.63 13.15 -4.87
C CYS A 43 0.69 13.62 -4.24
N GLY A 44 1.79 12.85 -4.35
CA GLY A 44 3.09 13.19 -3.77
C GLY A 44 3.09 13.18 -2.24
N VAL A 45 2.35 12.27 -1.64
CA VAL A 45 2.31 12.03 -0.19
C VAL A 45 2.76 10.60 0.12
N ASN A 46 2.90 10.26 1.39
CA ASN A 46 3.24 8.91 1.81
C ASN A 46 1.97 8.10 2.11
N GLY A 47 1.90 6.88 1.59
CA GLY A 47 0.89 5.89 1.93
C GLY A 47 1.58 4.56 2.24
N PHE A 48 1.34 4.04 3.42
CA PHE A 48 1.98 2.83 3.89
C PHE A 48 0.98 1.68 3.97
N ARG A 49 1.26 0.60 3.22
CA ARG A 49 0.52 -0.66 3.32
C ARG A 49 1.20 -1.57 4.32
N PRO A 50 0.63 -1.77 5.52
CA PRO A 50 1.18 -2.71 6.50
C PRO A 50 0.94 -4.17 6.08
N SER A 51 1.59 -5.09 6.76
CA SER A 51 1.24 -6.52 6.71
C SER A 51 -0.16 -6.75 7.27
N PRO A 52 -0.90 -7.78 6.78
CA PRO A 52 -2.18 -8.16 7.35
C PRO A 52 -2.08 -8.39 8.86
N GLY A 53 -3.04 -7.86 9.61
CA GLY A 53 -3.11 -7.99 11.07
C GLY A 53 -2.23 -7.04 11.88
N LEU A 54 -1.30 -6.30 11.25
CA LEU A 54 -0.52 -5.27 11.95
C LEU A 54 -1.41 -4.09 12.39
N VAL A 55 -2.27 -3.62 11.49
CA VAL A 55 -3.39 -2.73 11.80
C VAL A 55 -4.64 -3.59 11.75
N PRO A 56 -5.31 -3.83 12.88
CA PRO A 56 -6.44 -4.76 12.93
C PRO A 56 -7.62 -4.29 12.09
N ALA A 57 -8.30 -5.24 11.44
CA ALA A 57 -9.53 -5.04 10.69
C ALA A 57 -10.59 -6.03 11.16
N THR A 58 -11.65 -5.53 11.81
CA THR A 58 -12.69 -6.37 12.42
C THR A 58 -13.91 -6.59 11.54
N GLU A 59 -14.05 -5.81 10.48
CA GLU A 59 -15.21 -5.84 9.58
C GLU A 59 -14.82 -6.38 8.19
N ALA A 60 -14.39 -7.65 8.14
CA ALA A 60 -14.14 -8.31 6.87
C ALA A 60 -15.39 -9.07 6.41
N SER A 61 -15.90 -8.78 5.22
CA SER A 61 -17.02 -9.50 4.60
C SER A 61 -16.70 -10.98 4.34
N VAL A 62 -15.43 -11.29 4.13
CA VAL A 62 -14.90 -12.65 3.99
C VAL A 62 -13.80 -12.81 5.02
N GLY A 63 -14.01 -13.71 5.97
CA GLY A 63 -13.00 -14.05 6.97
C GLY A 63 -11.75 -14.64 6.31
N LEU A 64 -10.61 -14.50 6.96
CA LEU A 64 -9.32 -15.00 6.49
C LEU A 64 -8.88 -14.43 5.12
N ASN A 65 -9.32 -13.21 4.79
CA ASN A 65 -8.88 -12.50 3.59
C ASN A 65 -7.72 -11.53 3.91
N PRO A 66 -6.48 -11.86 3.50
CA PRO A 66 -5.31 -11.04 3.83
C PRO A 66 -5.11 -9.83 2.89
N PHE A 67 -5.95 -9.67 1.87
CA PHE A 67 -5.70 -8.67 0.83
C PHE A 67 -6.09 -7.26 1.24
N ALA A 68 -7.21 -7.10 1.97
CA ALA A 68 -7.65 -5.81 2.44
C ALA A 68 -6.94 -5.45 3.76
N VAL A 69 -6.19 -4.36 3.75
CA VAL A 69 -5.53 -3.84 4.96
C VAL A 69 -5.88 -2.36 5.15
N GLN A 70 -5.94 -1.93 6.40
CA GLN A 70 -5.98 -0.51 6.77
C GLN A 70 -4.55 -0.01 6.95
N GLY A 71 -4.33 1.28 6.69
CA GLY A 71 -2.99 1.84 6.89
C GLY A 71 -2.95 3.36 6.89
N PRO A 72 -1.84 3.93 7.36
CA PRO A 72 -1.64 5.35 7.50
C PRO A 72 -1.23 6.02 6.21
N MET A 73 -1.59 7.31 6.12
CA MET A 73 -1.11 8.25 5.11
C MET A 73 -0.66 9.55 5.79
N GLY A 74 0.42 10.13 5.30
CA GLY A 74 1.00 11.38 5.81
C GLY A 74 1.76 12.13 4.72
N ARG A 75 2.13 13.39 4.97
CA ARG A 75 2.93 14.17 4.02
C ARG A 75 4.40 13.76 4.00
N ASN A 76 4.87 13.18 5.09
CA ASN A 76 6.23 12.68 5.24
C ASN A 76 6.23 11.34 5.99
N VAL A 77 7.39 10.70 6.06
CA VAL A 77 7.53 9.38 6.69
C VAL A 77 7.28 9.46 8.20
N ALA A 78 7.71 10.53 8.88
CA ALA A 78 7.52 10.69 10.32
C ALA A 78 6.03 10.79 10.69
N ASP A 79 5.25 11.59 9.97
CA ASP A 79 3.80 11.70 10.15
C ASP A 79 3.10 10.35 9.90
N THR A 80 3.50 9.65 8.82
CA THR A 80 2.95 8.33 8.49
C THR A 80 3.25 7.31 9.58
N TYR A 81 4.48 7.35 10.12
CA TYR A 81 4.89 6.46 11.20
C TYR A 81 4.17 6.76 12.51
N LEU A 82 3.99 8.03 12.85
CA LEU A 82 3.22 8.45 14.04
C LEU A 82 1.79 7.87 14.00
N LEU A 83 1.15 7.95 12.85
CA LEU A 83 -0.18 7.37 12.70
C LEU A 83 -0.15 5.84 12.73
N LEU A 84 0.88 5.21 12.14
CA LEU A 84 1.05 3.76 12.22
C LEU A 84 1.17 3.29 13.66
N GLN A 85 1.99 3.95 14.49
CA GLN A 85 2.13 3.63 15.90
C GLN A 85 0.79 3.68 16.66
N ALA A 86 -0.08 4.64 16.29
CA ALA A 86 -1.41 4.76 16.89
C ALA A 86 -2.40 3.68 16.39
N GLN A 87 -2.17 3.12 15.20
CA GLN A 87 -3.05 2.11 14.58
C GLN A 87 -2.64 0.66 14.93
N VAL A 88 -1.35 0.42 15.18
CA VAL A 88 -0.84 -0.91 15.51
C VAL A 88 -1.39 -1.34 16.87
N ASN A 89 -2.13 -2.44 16.87
CA ASN A 89 -2.72 -2.99 18.07
C ASN A 89 -3.01 -4.47 17.91
N LEU A 90 -3.11 -5.19 19.02
CA LEU A 90 -3.66 -6.53 19.04
C LEU A 90 -5.19 -6.49 19.17
N ASN A 91 -5.88 -7.12 18.23
CA ASN A 91 -7.32 -7.28 18.31
C ASN A 91 -7.71 -8.74 18.04
N ARG A 92 -8.31 -9.39 19.03
CA ARG A 92 -8.70 -10.80 18.94
C ARG A 92 -9.85 -11.07 17.95
N MET A 93 -10.50 -10.04 17.47
CA MET A 93 -11.55 -10.15 16.44
C MET A 93 -10.98 -10.19 15.02
N ASP A 94 -9.70 -9.82 14.86
CA ASP A 94 -8.99 -9.95 13.59
C ASP A 94 -8.16 -11.25 13.58
N PRO A 95 -8.49 -12.22 12.72
CA PRO A 95 -7.79 -13.51 12.68
C PRO A 95 -6.31 -13.41 12.27
N PHE A 96 -5.91 -12.30 11.67
CA PHE A 96 -4.52 -12.02 11.29
C PHE A 96 -3.74 -11.24 12.36
N SER A 97 -4.43 -10.70 13.37
CA SER A 97 -3.77 -9.97 14.45
C SER A 97 -2.93 -10.94 15.30
N SER A 98 -1.61 -10.75 15.30
CA SER A 98 -0.67 -11.63 16.01
C SER A 98 -0.63 -11.32 17.50
N PHE A 99 -0.41 -12.36 18.31
CA PHE A 99 -0.16 -12.24 19.75
C PHE A 99 1.28 -11.83 20.07
N ASP A 100 2.18 -11.92 19.10
CA ASP A 100 3.54 -11.43 19.28
C ASP A 100 3.51 -9.92 19.45
N SER A 101 4.03 -9.45 20.57
CA SER A 101 4.13 -8.02 20.84
C SER A 101 4.99 -7.35 19.78
N ILE A 102 4.36 -6.69 18.83
CA ILE A 102 5.08 -5.89 17.85
C ILE A 102 5.56 -4.65 18.58
N SER A 103 6.84 -4.68 18.95
CA SER A 103 7.50 -3.50 19.49
C SER A 103 7.80 -2.53 18.36
N MET A 104 6.97 -1.51 18.24
CA MET A 104 7.27 -0.39 17.35
C MET A 104 8.32 0.50 18.00
N PRO A 105 9.44 0.81 17.33
CA PRO A 105 10.39 1.80 17.83
C PRO A 105 9.70 3.12 18.16
N GLN A 106 10.07 3.77 19.24
CA GLN A 106 9.50 5.08 19.60
C GLN A 106 9.88 6.16 18.60
N GLU A 107 11.09 6.06 18.05
CA GLU A 107 11.62 7.01 17.08
C GLU A 107 12.08 6.29 15.81
N LEU A 108 11.91 6.96 14.67
CA LEU A 108 12.49 6.51 13.40
C LEU A 108 13.99 6.78 13.43
N MET A 109 14.77 5.73 13.27
CA MET A 109 16.21 5.83 13.09
C MET A 109 16.58 5.51 11.64
N GLY A 110 17.62 6.19 11.14
CA GLY A 110 18.20 5.84 9.84
C GLY A 110 18.75 4.41 9.86
N ALA A 111 18.49 3.63 8.83
CA ALA A 111 19.05 2.30 8.66
C ALA A 111 20.39 2.36 7.94
N ASP A 112 21.39 1.60 8.41
CA ASP A 112 22.60 1.32 7.65
C ASP A 112 22.27 0.30 6.55
N LEU A 113 22.35 0.73 5.31
CA LEU A 113 22.05 -0.09 4.13
C LEU A 113 23.28 -0.80 3.56
N SER A 114 24.47 -0.53 4.09
CA SER A 114 25.74 -1.05 3.55
C SER A 114 25.85 -2.59 3.56
N ASN A 115 25.06 -3.25 4.39
CA ASN A 115 24.97 -4.72 4.48
C ASN A 115 23.65 -5.28 3.92
N VAL A 116 22.87 -4.44 3.21
CA VAL A 116 21.57 -4.84 2.66
C VAL A 116 21.71 -5.04 1.16
N LYS A 117 21.19 -6.17 0.65
CA LYS A 117 21.08 -6.45 -0.79
C LYS A 117 19.75 -5.93 -1.28
N MET A 118 19.77 -5.20 -2.39
CA MET A 118 18.58 -4.63 -3.03
C MET A 118 18.35 -5.28 -4.40
N ALA A 119 17.12 -5.70 -4.64
CA ALA A 119 16.63 -5.99 -5.99
C ALA A 119 15.65 -4.89 -6.42
N TYR A 120 15.64 -4.53 -7.70
CA TYR A 120 14.72 -3.56 -8.25
C TYR A 120 14.19 -3.98 -9.62
N SER A 121 12.94 -3.61 -9.90
CA SER A 121 12.32 -3.79 -11.20
C SER A 121 11.50 -2.55 -11.56
N PRO A 122 11.61 -2.03 -12.81
CA PRO A 122 10.82 -0.89 -13.24
C PRO A 122 9.35 -1.24 -13.54
N ASP A 123 9.03 -2.50 -13.84
CA ASP A 123 7.72 -2.94 -14.31
C ASP A 123 7.31 -4.35 -13.82
N LEU A 124 8.10 -4.96 -12.93
CA LEU A 124 7.89 -6.30 -12.39
C LEU A 124 7.76 -7.40 -13.46
N GLY A 125 8.22 -7.12 -14.70
CA GLY A 125 8.09 -8.02 -15.84
C GLY A 125 6.66 -8.19 -16.39
N CYS A 126 5.65 -7.56 -15.79
CA CYS A 126 4.24 -7.76 -16.15
C CYS A 126 3.38 -6.48 -16.19
N ALA A 127 3.85 -5.37 -15.62
CA ALA A 127 3.07 -4.14 -15.55
C ALA A 127 3.38 -3.20 -16.73
N PRO A 128 2.36 -2.65 -17.42
CA PRO A 128 2.59 -1.59 -18.40
C PRO A 128 3.01 -0.30 -17.67
N VAL A 129 4.21 0.17 -17.90
CA VAL A 129 4.75 1.39 -17.31
C VAL A 129 5.15 2.36 -18.42
N ASP A 130 4.71 3.61 -18.29
CA ASP A 130 5.08 4.69 -19.20
C ASP A 130 6.61 4.89 -19.25
N ASN A 131 7.14 5.19 -20.43
CA ASN A 131 8.58 5.31 -20.66
C ASN A 131 9.23 6.42 -19.81
N ASP A 132 8.55 7.53 -19.58
CA ASP A 132 9.05 8.64 -18.77
C ASP A 132 9.12 8.24 -17.29
N ILE A 133 8.15 7.48 -16.83
CA ILE A 133 8.14 6.91 -15.47
C ILE A 133 9.27 5.89 -15.31
N LYS A 134 9.41 4.98 -16.29
CA LYS A 134 10.48 3.97 -16.29
C LYS A 134 11.88 4.60 -16.29
N SER A 135 12.10 5.60 -17.12
CA SER A 135 13.39 6.31 -17.20
C SER A 135 13.68 7.09 -15.91
N THR A 136 12.67 7.75 -15.34
CA THR A 136 12.78 8.46 -14.07
C THR A 136 13.10 7.50 -12.92
N PHE A 137 12.43 6.35 -12.86
CA PHE A 137 12.69 5.31 -11.86
C PHE A 137 14.14 4.82 -11.94
N LEU A 138 14.62 4.42 -13.14
CA LEU A 138 15.97 3.93 -13.31
C LEU A 138 17.02 4.98 -12.97
N ASN A 139 16.78 6.24 -13.32
CA ASN A 139 17.64 7.35 -12.94
C ASN A 139 17.72 7.52 -11.40
N LYS A 140 16.59 7.46 -10.71
CA LYS A 140 16.58 7.49 -9.23
C LYS A 140 17.28 6.30 -8.60
N VAL A 141 17.08 5.10 -9.11
CA VAL A 141 17.80 3.91 -8.66
C VAL A 141 19.30 4.10 -8.83
N SER A 142 19.78 4.67 -9.96
CA SER A 142 21.21 4.89 -10.21
C SER A 142 21.88 5.81 -9.19
N THR A 143 21.13 6.79 -8.62
CA THR A 143 21.66 7.73 -7.63
C THR A 143 21.74 7.16 -6.22
N PHE A 144 20.98 6.11 -5.93
CA PHE A 144 20.81 5.65 -4.56
C PHE A 144 21.30 4.20 -4.31
N LYS A 145 21.47 3.41 -5.38
CA LYS A 145 21.93 2.01 -5.31
C LYS A 145 23.32 1.82 -4.65
N SER A 146 24.15 2.84 -4.65
CA SER A 146 25.48 2.80 -4.02
C SER A 146 25.44 2.75 -2.48
N ASN A 147 24.27 2.98 -1.87
CA ASN A 147 24.11 2.84 -0.43
C ASN A 147 23.94 1.39 0.03
N PHE A 148 23.74 0.45 -0.91
CA PHE A 148 23.54 -0.97 -0.61
C PHE A 148 24.81 -1.79 -0.85
N GLU A 149 24.91 -2.94 -0.15
CA GLU A 149 25.97 -3.92 -0.38
C GLU A 149 26.00 -4.37 -1.85
N LYS A 150 24.83 -4.68 -2.38
CA LYS A 150 24.63 -5.13 -3.76
C LYS A 150 23.26 -4.66 -4.26
N SER A 151 23.20 -4.30 -5.55
CA SER A 151 21.97 -3.84 -6.17
C SER A 151 21.84 -4.42 -7.57
N ASP A 152 20.89 -5.33 -7.76
CA ASP A 152 20.64 -6.02 -9.02
C ASP A 152 19.23 -5.71 -9.55
N GLN A 153 19.12 -5.58 -10.87
CA GLN A 153 17.81 -5.64 -11.49
C GLN A 153 17.35 -7.11 -11.52
N ALA A 154 16.16 -7.38 -11.02
CA ALA A 154 15.58 -8.71 -11.01
C ALA A 154 14.07 -8.63 -11.19
N GLU A 155 13.54 -9.55 -11.99
CA GLU A 155 12.11 -9.67 -12.23
C GLU A 155 11.56 -10.84 -11.40
N PRO A 156 10.53 -10.60 -10.55
CA PRO A 156 9.83 -11.69 -9.90
C PRO A 156 9.01 -12.49 -10.92
N ASP A 157 8.77 -13.76 -10.64
CA ASP A 157 7.86 -14.57 -11.46
C ASP A 157 6.40 -14.21 -11.13
N PHE A 158 5.82 -13.36 -11.96
CA PHE A 158 4.41 -12.95 -11.88
C PHE A 158 3.60 -13.38 -13.10
N LEU A 159 3.94 -14.53 -13.68
CA LEU A 159 3.34 -15.01 -14.94
C LEU A 159 1.80 -15.00 -14.94
N ASP A 160 1.15 -15.31 -13.82
CA ASP A 160 -0.31 -15.43 -13.71
C ASP A 160 -0.93 -14.43 -12.72
N VAL A 161 -0.19 -13.40 -12.33
CA VAL A 161 -0.62 -12.47 -11.27
C VAL A 161 -1.93 -11.74 -11.57
N HIS A 162 -2.16 -11.35 -12.83
CA HIS A 162 -3.37 -10.64 -13.21
C HIS A 162 -4.61 -11.53 -13.09
N ASN A 163 -4.55 -12.76 -13.61
CA ASN A 163 -5.64 -13.72 -13.51
C ASN A 163 -5.92 -14.10 -12.05
N CYS A 164 -4.88 -14.38 -11.28
CA CYS A 164 -5.02 -14.64 -9.84
C CYS A 164 -5.71 -13.47 -9.11
N PHE A 165 -5.28 -12.24 -9.39
CA PHE A 165 -5.88 -11.05 -8.77
C PHE A 165 -7.35 -10.88 -9.14
N GLU A 166 -7.71 -11.04 -10.42
CA GLU A 166 -9.09 -10.92 -10.90
C GLU A 166 -10.01 -11.97 -10.29
N VAL A 167 -9.58 -13.23 -10.24
CA VAL A 167 -10.36 -14.33 -9.64
C VAL A 167 -10.60 -14.08 -8.15
N ILE A 168 -9.56 -13.75 -7.40
CA ILE A 168 -9.67 -13.51 -5.95
C ILE A 168 -10.54 -12.27 -5.68
N ARG A 169 -10.33 -11.20 -6.43
CA ARG A 169 -11.14 -9.99 -6.30
C ARG A 169 -12.59 -10.22 -6.67
N GLY A 170 -12.85 -10.94 -7.74
CA GLY A 170 -14.19 -11.30 -8.18
C GLY A 170 -14.93 -12.14 -7.12
N PHE A 171 -14.27 -13.14 -6.56
CA PHE A 171 -14.82 -13.93 -5.46
C PHE A 171 -15.20 -13.07 -4.24
N ASN A 172 -14.29 -12.20 -3.80
CA ASN A 172 -14.56 -11.30 -2.67
C ASN A 172 -15.69 -10.31 -2.97
N TYR A 173 -15.76 -9.81 -4.20
CA TYR A 173 -16.85 -8.92 -4.62
C TYR A 173 -18.21 -9.62 -4.56
N VAL A 174 -18.30 -10.83 -5.12
CA VAL A 174 -19.54 -11.63 -5.06
C VAL A 174 -19.93 -11.93 -3.62
N ALA A 175 -18.99 -12.38 -2.78
CA ALA A 175 -19.26 -12.66 -1.37
C ALA A 175 -19.78 -11.42 -0.62
N SER A 176 -19.25 -10.24 -0.88
CA SER A 176 -19.64 -8.99 -0.20
C SER A 176 -20.96 -8.41 -0.71
N HIS A 177 -21.40 -8.72 -1.93
CA HIS A 177 -22.54 -8.07 -2.56
C HIS A 177 -23.70 -9.02 -2.91
N LYS A 178 -23.52 -10.34 -2.70
CA LYS A 178 -24.51 -11.35 -3.09
C LYS A 178 -25.89 -11.06 -2.49
N GLU A 179 -25.97 -10.83 -1.19
CA GLU A 179 -27.24 -10.57 -0.51
C GLU A 179 -27.93 -9.31 -1.08
N ARG A 180 -27.17 -8.23 -1.29
CA ARG A 180 -27.70 -6.99 -1.88
C ARG A 180 -28.19 -7.23 -3.31
N PHE A 181 -27.43 -7.98 -4.09
CA PHE A 181 -27.82 -8.33 -5.47
C PHE A 181 -29.09 -9.18 -5.50
N ASP A 182 -29.20 -10.19 -4.61
CA ASP A 182 -30.38 -11.07 -4.55
C ASP A 182 -31.63 -10.31 -4.10
N ASN A 183 -31.50 -9.30 -3.23
CA ASN A 183 -32.59 -8.48 -2.72
C ASN A 183 -32.97 -7.28 -3.63
N SER A 184 -32.20 -6.98 -4.67
CA SER A 184 -32.42 -5.82 -5.56
C SER A 184 -32.76 -6.24 -7.01
N LYS A 185 -33.43 -7.38 -7.17
CA LYS A 185 -33.81 -7.94 -8.48
C LYS A 185 -35.14 -7.42 -9.05
N ASP A 186 -35.76 -6.42 -8.40
CA ASP A 186 -37.01 -5.79 -8.84
C ASP A 186 -36.77 -4.52 -9.67
#